data_b6d8bd04698b6a812dcea8011a41d23a
#
_entry.id   b6d8bd04698b6a812dcea8011a41d23a
#
_cell.length_a   1.000
_cell.length_b   1.000
_cell.length_c   1.000
_cell.angle_alpha   90.00
_cell.angle_beta   90.00
_cell.angle_gamma   90.00
#
_symmetry.space_group_name_H-M   'P 1'
#
loop_
_entity.id
_entity.type
_entity.pdbx_description
1 polymer ?
#
loop_
_entity_poly.entity_id
_entity_poly.type
_entity_poly.pdbx_seq_one_letter_code
_entity_poly.pdbx_strand_id
1 'polypeptide(L)'
;MSHTPGPWRYDSGKIWTPRGWWVASVYEDMEEDIKGANGRLLAAAPDLLSALMMAVSALERSDYIQMDSFDVIEVSRAAIAKARGEI
;
A
#
# COMPACT_ATOMS: atom_id res chain seq x y z
N MET A 1 12.24 7.24 6.69
CA MET A 1 11.26 8.33 6.71
C MET A 1 9.86 7.79 6.49
N SER A 2 8.91 8.39 7.14
CA SER A 2 7.53 7.97 7.03
C SER A 2 6.86 8.64 5.83
N HIS A 3 5.95 7.92 5.19
CA HIS A 3 5.12 8.49 4.15
C HIS A 3 4.07 9.42 4.77
N THR A 4 3.41 10.19 3.93
CA THR A 4 2.28 11.02 4.37
C THR A 4 1.21 10.12 4.97
N PRO A 5 0.72 10.44 6.19
CA PRO A 5 -0.28 9.58 6.82
C PRO A 5 -1.57 9.46 6.01
N GLY A 6 -2.14 8.25 6.03
CA GLY A 6 -3.46 8.01 5.49
C GLY A 6 -4.55 8.33 6.49
N PRO A 7 -5.78 7.99 6.13
CA PRO A 7 -6.15 7.35 4.87
C PRO A 7 -6.10 8.35 3.69
N TRP A 8 -5.74 7.84 2.53
CA TRP A 8 -5.78 8.64 1.31
C TRP A 8 -7.07 8.32 0.56
N ARG A 9 -7.51 9.25 -0.27
CA ARG A 9 -8.68 9.04 -1.12
C ARG A 9 -8.40 9.47 -2.55
N TYR A 10 -9.07 8.82 -3.48
CA TYR A 10 -9.00 9.18 -4.89
C TYR A 10 -10.21 10.05 -5.24
N ASP A 11 -9.97 11.19 -5.85
CA ASP A 11 -11.03 12.05 -6.33
C ASP A 11 -10.50 12.91 -7.47
N SER A 12 -11.22 12.93 -8.57
CA SER A 12 -10.93 13.80 -9.72
C SER A 12 -9.50 13.67 -10.25
N GLY A 13 -9.01 12.42 -10.32
CA GLY A 13 -7.69 12.12 -10.86
C GLY A 13 -6.55 12.37 -9.92
N LYS A 14 -6.82 12.68 -8.68
CA LYS A 14 -5.78 12.97 -7.69
C LYS A 14 -5.98 12.16 -6.41
N ILE A 15 -4.88 11.95 -5.70
CA ILE A 15 -4.87 11.26 -4.42
C ILE A 15 -4.73 12.32 -3.33
N TRP A 16 -5.68 12.37 -2.42
CA TRP A 16 -5.80 13.40 -1.40
C TRP A 16 -5.56 12.85 0.00
N THR A 17 -4.96 13.69 0.86
CA THR A 17 -4.83 13.39 2.28
C THR A 17 -6.07 13.83 3.03
N PRO A 18 -6.24 13.40 4.31
CA PRO A 18 -7.34 13.89 5.13
C PRO A 18 -7.35 15.41 5.31
N ARG A 19 -6.20 16.05 5.21
CA ARG A 19 -6.09 17.50 5.34
C ARG A 19 -6.42 18.26 4.06
N GLY A 20 -6.70 17.53 2.97
CA GLY A 20 -7.05 18.18 1.72
C GLY A 20 -5.87 18.51 0.83
N TRP A 21 -4.68 18.03 1.16
CA TRP A 21 -3.51 18.16 0.29
C TRP A 21 -3.46 16.98 -0.65
N TRP A 22 -2.95 17.18 -1.86
CA TRP A 22 -2.81 16.05 -2.75
C TRP A 22 -1.42 15.41 -2.60
N VAL A 23 -1.36 14.09 -2.76
CA VAL A 23 -0.12 13.31 -2.69
C VAL A 23 0.39 13.02 -4.09
N ALA A 24 -0.50 12.74 -5.01
CA ALA A 24 -0.16 12.32 -6.36
C ALA A 24 -1.31 12.57 -7.32
N SER A 25 -0.99 12.57 -8.60
CA SER A 25 -1.98 12.61 -9.68
C SER A 25 -1.89 11.34 -10.49
N VAL A 26 -3.04 10.85 -10.97
CA VAL A 26 -3.08 9.74 -11.89
C VAL A 26 -2.96 10.30 -13.31
N TYR A 27 -2.20 9.59 -14.17
CA TYR A 27 -1.94 10.04 -15.53
C TYR A 27 -3.25 10.24 -16.30
N GLU A 28 -3.45 11.44 -16.82
CA GLU A 28 -4.74 11.84 -17.37
C GLU A 28 -5.07 11.27 -18.75
N ASP A 29 -4.04 10.86 -19.51
CA ASP A 29 -4.25 10.30 -20.84
C ASP A 29 -4.75 8.86 -20.83
N MET A 30 -4.85 8.24 -19.65
CA MET A 30 -5.40 6.88 -19.53
C MET A 30 -6.92 6.88 -19.70
N GLU A 31 -7.44 5.75 -20.17
CA GLU A 31 -8.88 5.56 -20.18
C GLU A 31 -9.44 5.70 -18.77
N GLU A 32 -10.66 6.22 -18.66
CA GLU A 32 -11.27 6.50 -17.36
C GLU A 32 -11.35 5.27 -16.46
N ASP A 33 -11.64 4.10 -17.03
CA ASP A 33 -11.72 2.86 -16.23
C ASP A 33 -10.37 2.52 -15.61
N ILE A 34 -9.30 2.63 -16.38
CA ILE A 34 -7.95 2.31 -15.94
C ILE A 34 -7.48 3.37 -14.94
N LYS A 35 -7.74 4.63 -15.26
CA LYS A 35 -7.40 5.75 -14.40
C LYS A 35 -8.04 5.63 -13.03
N GLY A 36 -9.33 5.32 -12.99
CA GLY A 36 -10.05 5.14 -11.74
C GLY A 36 -9.53 3.96 -10.93
N ALA A 37 -9.28 2.84 -11.61
CA ALA A 37 -8.74 1.65 -10.94
C ALA A 37 -7.36 1.92 -10.35
N ASN A 38 -6.48 2.57 -11.10
CA ASN A 38 -5.15 2.94 -10.61
C ASN A 38 -5.25 3.92 -9.45
N GLY A 39 -6.14 4.89 -9.56
CA GLY A 39 -6.34 5.88 -8.51
C GLY A 39 -6.79 5.26 -7.19
N ARG A 40 -7.75 4.33 -7.27
CA ARG A 40 -8.23 3.65 -6.08
C ARG A 40 -7.17 2.76 -5.46
N LEU A 41 -6.36 2.09 -6.28
CA LEU A 41 -5.26 1.28 -5.77
C LEU A 41 -4.21 2.15 -5.08
N LEU A 42 -3.84 3.27 -5.68
CA LEU A 42 -2.89 4.20 -5.08
C LEU A 42 -3.44 4.77 -3.77
N ALA A 43 -4.72 5.13 -3.75
CA ALA A 43 -5.33 5.67 -2.54
C ALA A 43 -5.36 4.65 -1.40
N ALA A 44 -5.40 3.36 -1.73
CA ALA A 44 -5.41 2.29 -0.73
C ALA A 44 -4.00 1.96 -0.20
N ALA A 45 -2.95 2.55 -0.76
CA ALA A 45 -1.58 2.16 -0.43
C ALA A 45 -1.24 2.24 1.07
N PRO A 46 -1.57 3.30 1.82
CA PRO A 46 -1.26 3.31 3.24
C PRO A 46 -1.98 2.21 4.01
N ASP A 47 -3.23 1.95 3.67
CA ASP A 47 -4.01 0.91 4.33
C ASP A 47 -3.49 -0.48 3.98
N LEU A 48 -3.09 -0.69 2.72
CA LEU A 48 -2.51 -1.96 2.29
C LEU A 48 -1.18 -2.22 3.01
N LEU A 49 -0.35 -1.20 3.14
CA LEU A 49 0.91 -1.33 3.86
C LEU A 49 0.67 -1.70 5.32
N SER A 50 -0.24 -1.01 6.00
CA SER A 50 -0.57 -1.29 7.39
C SER A 50 -1.12 -2.71 7.56
N ALA A 51 -2.03 -3.12 6.68
CA ALA A 51 -2.61 -4.45 6.73
C ALA A 51 -1.54 -5.53 6.51
N LEU A 52 -0.63 -5.31 5.58
CA LEU A 52 0.44 -6.25 5.30
C LEU A 52 1.38 -6.36 6.50
N MET A 53 1.74 -5.25 7.12
CA MET A 53 2.60 -5.26 8.30
C MET A 53 1.96 -6.02 9.45
N MET A 54 0.65 -5.84 9.65
CA MET A 54 -0.09 -6.58 10.67
C MET A 54 -0.15 -8.07 10.36
N ALA A 55 -0.38 -8.42 9.09
CA ALA A 55 -0.46 -9.81 8.66
C ALA A 55 0.88 -10.53 8.85
N VAL A 56 1.98 -9.88 8.49
CA VAL A 56 3.32 -10.44 8.66
C VAL A 56 3.61 -10.65 10.14
N SER A 57 3.29 -9.68 10.99
CA SER A 57 3.49 -9.82 12.44
C SER A 57 2.70 -10.99 13.01
N ALA A 58 1.46 -11.18 12.55
CA ALA A 58 0.64 -12.30 13.00
C ALA A 58 1.22 -13.64 12.58
N LEU A 59 1.71 -13.73 11.34
CA LEU A 59 2.34 -14.95 10.84
C LEU A 59 3.61 -15.28 11.61
N GLU A 60 4.42 -14.26 11.90
CA GLU A 60 5.67 -14.46 12.64
C GLU A 60 5.46 -14.94 14.07
N ARG A 61 4.32 -14.59 14.67
CA ARG A 61 3.98 -15.02 16.03
C ARG A 61 3.23 -16.34 16.07
N SER A 62 2.89 -16.89 14.90
CA SER A 62 2.16 -18.15 14.83
C SER A 62 3.06 -19.32 15.20
N ASP A 63 2.54 -20.25 16.00
CA ASP A 63 3.24 -21.48 16.33
C ASP A 63 3.19 -22.49 15.19
N TYR A 64 2.38 -22.24 14.18
CA TYR A 64 2.19 -23.13 13.03
C TYR A 64 2.70 -22.49 11.77
N ILE A 65 4.02 -22.22 11.72
CA ILE A 65 4.64 -21.73 10.49
C ILE A 65 4.95 -22.93 9.61
N GLN A 66 4.27 -23.03 8.48
CA GLN A 66 4.58 -24.05 7.47
C GLN A 66 5.62 -23.48 6.51
N MET A 67 6.26 -24.36 5.73
CA MET A 67 7.30 -23.93 4.80
C MET A 67 6.79 -22.87 3.82
N ASP A 68 5.55 -23.00 3.38
CA ASP A 68 4.92 -22.01 2.48
C ASP A 68 4.81 -20.63 3.14
N SER A 69 4.68 -20.59 4.46
CA SER A 69 4.57 -19.32 5.18
C SER A 69 5.88 -18.56 5.22
N PHE A 70 7.02 -19.25 5.17
CA PHE A 70 8.33 -18.56 5.11
C PHE A 70 8.47 -17.76 3.83
N ASP A 71 8.05 -18.32 2.69
CA ASP A 71 8.11 -17.61 1.42
C ASP A 71 7.20 -16.38 1.43
N VAL A 72 6.01 -16.52 2.00
CA VAL A 72 5.06 -15.41 2.11
C VAL A 72 5.63 -14.31 2.99
N ILE A 73 6.22 -14.66 4.12
CA ILE A 73 6.83 -13.69 5.03
C ILE A 73 7.98 -12.96 4.35
N GLU A 74 8.84 -13.69 3.66
CA GLU A 74 10.00 -13.10 2.99
C GLU A 74 9.59 -12.14 1.89
N VAL A 75 8.65 -12.54 1.03
CA VAL A 75 8.13 -11.69 -0.04
C VAL A 75 7.44 -10.45 0.54
N SER A 76 6.68 -10.64 1.60
CA SER A 76 5.97 -9.53 2.24
C SER A 76 6.92 -8.54 2.89
N ARG A 77 7.95 -9.03 3.55
CA ARG A 77 8.97 -8.15 4.14
C ARG A 77 9.70 -7.32 3.08
N ALA A 78 10.00 -7.94 1.93
CA ALA A 78 10.63 -7.24 0.82
C ALA A 78 9.72 -6.14 0.29
N ALA A 79 8.43 -6.42 0.15
CA ALA A 79 7.46 -5.44 -0.31
C ALA A 79 7.33 -4.27 0.68
N ILE A 80 7.29 -4.57 1.97
CA ILE A 80 7.23 -3.55 3.02
C ILE A 80 8.48 -2.67 2.98
N ALA A 81 9.65 -3.28 2.88
CA ALA A 81 10.90 -2.54 2.84
C ALA A 81 10.95 -1.61 1.62
N LYS A 82 10.51 -2.10 0.47
CA LYS A 82 10.44 -1.30 -0.74
C LYS A 82 9.48 -0.12 -0.56
N ALA A 83 8.31 -0.36 0.03
CA ALA A 83 7.32 0.68 0.26
C ALA A 83 7.83 1.76 1.22
N ARG A 84 8.71 1.38 2.14
CA ARG A 84 9.28 2.30 3.13
C ARG A 84 10.58 2.95 2.68
N GLY A 85 11.05 2.62 1.47
CA GLY A 85 12.27 3.19 0.94
C GLY A 85 13.54 2.61 1.53
N GLU A 86 13.49 1.40 2.05
CA GLU A 86 14.63 0.75 2.70
C GLU A 86 15.48 -0.07 1.73
N ILE A 87 14.97 -0.25 0.51
CA ILE A 87 15.72 -0.91 -0.57
C ILE A 87 15.46 -0.24 -1.91
#